data_bd250dc838b48e67f97b6929f035f8d3
#
_entry.id   bd250dc838b48e67f97b6929f035f8d3
#
_cell.length_a   1.000
_cell.length_b   1.000
_cell.length_c   1.000
_cell.angle_alpha   90.00
_cell.angle_beta   90.00
_cell.angle_gamma   90.00
#
_symmetry.space_group_name_H-M   'P 1'
#
loop_
_entity.id
_entity.type
_entity.pdbx_description
1 polymer ?
#
loop_
_entity_poly.entity_id
_entity_poly.type
_entity_poly.pdbx_seq_one_letter_code
_entity_poly.pdbx_strand_id
1 'polypeptide(L)'
;MITKLKEQRAVFLGKTNLDEFAMGSSTENSAYQFTRNPYDPXXXXGGSSGGSAVAVAADLALAALGSETNGSVRQPAGFCGIVGLNPTYGSVSRSGLIAMASSMDKIGPLTKTVEDAALLFRNITGHDPMDATSVPSHYNRDELLNFPHEKIRTMTIGLPKEYFATNLDEKIDQAIDSVIKSFESAGITIKTISLPHTKYALACYYIIMPAEVSANLARYDGIRYARIKSANVDHGNIKLKELYLKQRGLGFGSEAKRRIILGTFVLSSGYYDAYYKKAQQVRALVRKDFEEAFKEVDVILAPTSPTVPFAIGERTADPLAMYLADIFMSPSSLAGLPGISIPVRSSAPYSPENLPIXXXXXXXXFRESDILGLGQYYEKS
;
A
#
# COMPACT_ATOMS: atom_id res chain seq x y z
N MET A 1 -14.59 -0.53 11.45
CA MET A 1 -14.31 0.56 10.49
C MET A 1 -15.56 0.99 9.73
N ILE A 2 -16.20 0.15 8.89
CA ILE A 2 -17.40 0.54 8.11
C ILE A 2 -18.52 1.04 9.02
N THR A 3 -18.75 0.40 10.17
CA THR A 3 -19.74 0.83 11.16
C THR A 3 -19.48 2.29 11.60
N LYS A 4 -18.22 2.63 11.91
CA LYS A 4 -17.84 3.99 12.32
C LYS A 4 -18.20 5.03 11.25
N LEU A 5 -17.99 4.69 9.96
CA LEU A 5 -18.34 5.61 8.85
C LEU A 5 -19.86 5.75 8.70
N LYS A 6 -20.61 4.65 8.88
CA LYS A 6 -22.09 4.70 8.87
C LYS A 6 -22.61 5.61 10.00
N GLU A 7 -22.00 5.56 11.17
CA GLU A 7 -22.33 6.42 12.31
C GLU A 7 -22.10 7.91 11.97
N GLN A 8 -21.14 8.20 11.08
CA GLN A 8 -20.88 9.54 10.54
C GLN A 8 -21.76 9.87 9.31
N ARG A 9 -22.75 9.01 9.00
CA ARG A 9 -23.70 9.18 7.89
C ARG A 9 -23.05 9.13 6.51
N ALA A 10 -21.91 8.45 6.38
CA ALA A 10 -21.28 8.25 5.08
C ALA A 10 -22.18 7.40 4.16
N VAL A 11 -22.33 7.84 2.90
CA VAL A 11 -23.09 7.13 1.88
C VAL A 11 -22.15 6.21 1.11
N PHE A 12 -22.44 4.91 1.10
CA PHE A 12 -21.61 3.89 0.43
C PHE A 12 -22.17 3.63 -0.96
N LEU A 13 -21.39 3.97 -1.99
CA LEU A 13 -21.80 3.79 -3.39
C LEU A 13 -21.66 2.33 -3.84
N GLY A 14 -20.71 1.59 -3.27
CA GLY A 14 -20.48 0.19 -3.63
C GLY A 14 -19.08 -0.31 -3.29
N LYS A 15 -18.69 -1.39 -3.96
CA LYS A 15 -17.36 -1.98 -3.87
C LYS A 15 -16.60 -1.71 -5.16
N THR A 16 -15.31 -1.48 -5.04
CA THR A 16 -14.43 -1.20 -6.17
C THR A 16 -13.68 -2.45 -6.62
N ASN A 17 -13.18 -2.43 -7.84
CA ASN A 17 -12.35 -3.49 -8.39
C ASN A 17 -10.94 -3.47 -7.75
N LEU A 18 -10.28 -4.64 -7.72
CA LEU A 18 -8.93 -4.78 -7.17
C LEU A 18 -8.25 -6.03 -7.75
N ASP A 19 -6.95 -6.17 -7.55
CA ASP A 19 -6.28 -7.45 -7.80
C ASP A 19 -6.89 -8.53 -6.90
N GLU A 20 -7.08 -9.72 -7.40
CA GLU A 20 -7.69 -10.84 -6.68
C GLU A 20 -6.96 -11.10 -5.34
N PHE A 21 -7.71 -11.07 -4.23
CA PHE A 21 -7.20 -11.23 -2.86
C PHE A 21 -6.08 -10.22 -2.53
N ALA A 22 -6.11 -9.04 -3.16
CA ALA A 22 -5.12 -7.97 -3.00
C ALA A 22 -3.72 -8.38 -3.51
N MET A 23 -3.63 -9.35 -4.41
CA MET A 23 -2.37 -9.91 -4.93
C MET A 23 -2.05 -9.37 -6.32
N GLY A 24 -1.25 -8.33 -6.35
CA GLY A 24 -0.79 -7.67 -7.56
C GLY A 24 -0.38 -6.25 -7.26
N SER A 25 0.10 -5.55 -8.29
CA SER A 25 0.52 -4.15 -8.20
C SER A 25 -0.02 -3.32 -9.36
N SER A 26 -1.02 -3.82 -10.08
CA SER A 26 -1.53 -3.13 -11.29
C SER A 26 -3.04 -3.27 -11.50
N THR A 27 -3.73 -4.06 -10.68
CA THR A 27 -5.16 -4.41 -10.80
C THR A 27 -5.47 -5.24 -12.05
N GLU A 28 -4.43 -5.78 -12.71
CA GLU A 28 -4.59 -6.68 -13.86
C GLU A 28 -5.00 -8.10 -13.44
N ASN A 29 -4.79 -8.47 -12.15
CA ASN A 29 -5.15 -9.79 -11.63
C ASN A 29 -6.60 -9.87 -11.13
N SER A 30 -7.45 -8.91 -11.50
CA SER A 30 -8.86 -8.94 -11.13
C SER A 30 -9.56 -10.15 -11.74
N ALA A 31 -10.46 -10.78 -10.96
CA ALA A 31 -11.31 -11.86 -11.46
C ALA A 31 -12.49 -11.34 -12.33
N TYR A 32 -12.62 -10.03 -12.49
CA TYR A 32 -13.73 -9.40 -13.21
C TYR A 32 -13.28 -8.76 -14.53
N GLN A 33 -12.51 -7.70 -14.46
CA GLN A 33 -12.07 -6.94 -15.64
C GLN A 33 -10.91 -6.04 -15.28
N PHE A 34 -10.21 -5.51 -16.28
CA PHE A 34 -9.17 -4.51 -16.07
C PHE A 34 -9.78 -3.18 -15.66
N THR A 35 -9.18 -2.54 -14.66
CA THR A 35 -9.44 -1.14 -14.35
C THR A 35 -8.42 -0.31 -15.15
N ARG A 36 -8.85 0.83 -15.67
CA ARG A 36 -8.03 1.66 -16.55
C ARG A 36 -7.71 2.98 -15.87
N ASN A 37 -6.53 3.50 -16.15
CA ASN A 37 -6.09 4.79 -15.63
C ASN A 37 -6.94 5.90 -16.24
N PRO A 38 -7.49 6.82 -15.44
CA PRO A 38 -8.38 7.86 -15.98
C PRO A 38 -7.67 8.89 -16.89
N TYR A 39 -6.34 8.99 -16.80
CA TYR A 39 -5.57 9.95 -17.60
C TYR A 39 -5.07 9.33 -18.91
N ASP A 40 -4.89 7.97 -18.93
CA ASP A 40 -4.50 7.22 -20.12
C ASP A 40 -5.05 5.80 -19.99
N PRO A 41 -6.09 5.46 -20.66
CA PRO A 41 -6.65 4.10 -20.67
C PRO A 41 -5.71 2.97 -21.11
N UNK A 42 -4.62 3.10 -21.56
CA UNK A 42 -3.63 2.21 -21.96
C UNK A 42 -2.64 1.94 -20.90
N UNK A 43 -2.58 2.90 -19.55
CA UNK A 43 -1.71 2.66 -18.51
C UNK A 43 -2.39 1.90 -17.41
N UNK A 44 -1.61 1.37 -16.40
CA UNK A 44 -2.12 0.69 -15.28
C UNK A 44 -2.58 1.72 -14.35
N UNK A 45 -3.40 1.37 -13.50
CA UNK A 45 -3.95 2.14 -12.48
C UNK A 45 -3.27 1.94 -11.24
N GLY A 46 -2.30 1.15 -11.17
CA GLY A 46 -1.67 0.59 -10.00
C GLY A 46 -2.55 -0.41 -9.26
N GLY A 47 -2.01 -0.91 -8.15
CA GLY A 47 -2.75 -1.92 -7.40
C GLY A 47 -2.13 -2.22 -6.02
N SER A 48 -2.86 -3.01 -5.28
CA SER A 48 -4.07 -3.78 -5.59
C SER A 48 -5.37 -2.95 -5.47
N SER A 49 -5.40 -1.78 -4.82
CA SER A 49 -6.61 -0.96 -4.63
C SER A 49 -6.88 -0.02 -5.81
N GLY A 50 -6.61 -0.48 -7.05
CA GLY A 50 -6.70 0.38 -8.24
C GLY A 50 -8.09 0.91 -8.53
N GLY A 51 -9.12 0.10 -8.35
CA GLY A 51 -10.50 0.56 -8.54
C GLY A 51 -10.89 1.67 -7.56
N SER A 52 -10.40 1.59 -6.31
CA SER A 52 -10.63 2.66 -5.32
C SER A 52 -9.92 3.95 -5.74
N ALA A 53 -8.68 3.84 -6.22
CA ALA A 53 -7.93 5.01 -6.70
C ALA A 53 -8.63 5.66 -7.90
N VAL A 54 -9.02 4.85 -8.88
CA VAL A 54 -9.69 5.35 -10.09
C VAL A 54 -11.03 6.00 -9.74
N ALA A 55 -11.80 5.41 -8.81
CA ALA A 55 -13.11 5.98 -8.42
C ALA A 55 -12.95 7.41 -7.89
N VAL A 56 -11.90 7.66 -7.10
CA VAL A 56 -11.62 9.02 -6.57
C VAL A 56 -11.02 9.91 -7.67
N ALA A 57 -10.05 9.41 -8.41
CA ALA A 57 -9.37 10.21 -9.46
C ALA A 57 -10.36 10.70 -10.53
N ALA A 58 -11.32 9.86 -10.91
CA ALA A 58 -12.31 10.14 -11.95
C ALA A 58 -13.60 10.81 -11.41
N ASP A 59 -13.59 11.27 -10.17
CA ASP A 59 -14.74 11.98 -9.52
C ASP A 59 -16.00 11.12 -9.42
N LEU A 60 -15.86 9.78 -9.38
CA LEU A 60 -16.98 8.86 -9.18
C LEU A 60 -17.35 8.74 -7.69
N ALA A 61 -16.42 9.08 -6.82
CA ALA A 61 -16.59 9.07 -5.37
C ALA A 61 -15.71 10.16 -4.75
N LEU A 62 -16.18 10.78 -3.66
CA LEU A 62 -15.39 11.78 -2.93
C LEU A 62 -14.17 11.17 -2.24
N ALA A 63 -14.31 9.92 -1.79
CA ALA A 63 -13.27 9.21 -1.07
C ALA A 63 -13.49 7.71 -1.24
N ALA A 64 -12.43 6.94 -1.02
CA ALA A 64 -12.52 5.48 -1.01
C ALA A 64 -11.63 4.90 0.07
N LEU A 65 -11.87 3.65 0.41
CA LEU A 65 -10.97 2.86 1.26
C LEU A 65 -10.24 1.86 0.37
N GLY A 66 -8.96 1.67 0.66
CA GLY A 66 -8.15 0.62 0.07
C GLY A 66 -7.54 -0.25 1.17
N SER A 67 -6.93 -1.35 0.76
CA SER A 67 -6.13 -2.17 1.67
C SER A 67 -4.69 -2.23 1.15
N GLU A 68 -3.76 -2.26 2.10
CA GLU A 68 -2.34 -2.28 1.76
C GLU A 68 -1.58 -3.28 2.61
N THR A 69 -0.81 -4.12 1.94
CA THR A 69 0.16 -5.02 2.55
C THR A 69 1.57 -4.48 2.32
N ASN A 70 1.81 -3.93 1.13
CA ASN A 70 3.10 -3.35 0.74
C ASN A 70 2.94 -1.91 0.19
N GLY A 71 2.32 -1.75 -0.97
CA GLY A 71 2.12 -0.44 -1.60
C GLY A 71 0.70 -0.23 -2.13
N SER A 72 -0.23 -1.12 -1.80
CA SER A 72 -1.51 -1.28 -2.50
C SER A 72 -2.55 -0.15 -2.27
N VAL A 73 -2.24 0.86 -1.47
CA VAL A 73 -2.98 2.14 -1.35
C VAL A 73 -2.13 3.25 -1.95
N ARG A 74 -0.85 3.32 -1.53
CA ARG A 74 0.05 4.42 -1.90
C ARG A 74 0.43 4.39 -3.38
N GLN A 75 0.70 3.22 -3.94
CA GLN A 75 1.11 3.11 -5.35
C GLN A 75 -0.03 3.47 -6.31
N PRO A 76 -1.25 2.88 -6.19
CA PRO A 76 -2.34 3.30 -7.08
C PRO A 76 -2.75 4.76 -6.87
N ALA A 77 -2.61 5.31 -5.65
CA ALA A 77 -2.79 6.75 -5.42
C ALA A 77 -1.78 7.55 -6.27
N GLY A 78 -0.50 7.11 -6.25
CA GLY A 78 0.57 7.74 -7.03
C GLY A 78 0.31 7.70 -8.53
N PHE A 79 -0.16 6.57 -9.04
CA PHE A 79 -0.42 6.38 -10.48
C PHE A 79 -1.72 7.08 -10.93
N CYS A 80 -2.61 7.41 -10.01
CA CYS A 80 -3.89 8.07 -10.29
C CYS A 80 -3.93 9.54 -9.84
N GLY A 81 -2.80 10.10 -9.38
CA GLY A 81 -2.70 11.53 -9.04
C GLY A 81 -3.59 11.94 -7.88
N ILE A 82 -3.74 11.09 -6.86
CA ILE A 82 -4.53 11.35 -5.67
C ILE A 82 -3.72 11.03 -4.40
N VAL A 83 -4.29 11.34 -3.25
CA VAL A 83 -3.66 11.05 -1.95
C VAL A 83 -4.01 9.64 -1.50
N GLY A 84 -2.99 8.88 -1.05
CA GLY A 84 -3.19 7.57 -0.45
C GLY A 84 -2.46 7.46 0.90
N LEU A 85 -3.20 7.28 1.97
CA LEU A 85 -2.63 7.14 3.33
C LEU A 85 -2.60 5.66 3.72
N ASN A 86 -1.42 5.16 4.03
CA ASN A 86 -1.20 3.84 4.64
C ASN A 86 -0.89 4.08 6.12
N PRO A 87 -1.83 3.84 7.06
CA PRO A 87 -1.59 4.18 8.46
C PRO A 87 -0.69 3.17 9.18
N THR A 88 -0.33 3.48 10.42
CA THR A 88 0.41 2.57 11.31
C THR A 88 -0.33 1.24 11.44
N TYR A 89 0.41 0.13 11.42
CA TYR A 89 -0.16 -1.20 11.65
C TYR A 89 -0.90 -1.22 13.00
N GLY A 90 -2.15 -1.63 12.98
CA GLY A 90 -3.02 -1.71 14.16
C GLY A 90 -3.80 -0.43 14.48
N SER A 91 -3.53 0.69 13.79
CA SER A 91 -4.29 1.93 14.05
C SER A 91 -5.73 1.87 13.52
N VAL A 92 -5.98 1.07 12.49
CA VAL A 92 -7.31 0.84 11.90
C VAL A 92 -7.63 -0.65 11.96
N SER A 93 -8.80 -1.00 12.43
CA SER A 93 -9.26 -2.40 12.53
C SER A 93 -9.34 -3.06 11.15
N ARG A 94 -8.84 -4.29 11.06
CA ARG A 94 -8.93 -5.15 9.88
C ARG A 94 -10.12 -6.11 9.93
N SER A 95 -10.97 -6.00 10.96
CA SER A 95 -12.17 -6.86 11.06
C SER A 95 -13.04 -6.70 9.81
N GLY A 96 -13.29 -7.81 9.13
CA GLY A 96 -14.02 -7.85 7.87
C GLY A 96 -13.16 -7.78 6.61
N LEU A 97 -11.85 -7.53 6.76
CA LEU A 97 -10.90 -7.61 5.64
C LEU A 97 -10.47 -9.06 5.44
N ILE A 98 -10.50 -9.54 4.19
CA ILE A 98 -9.96 -10.87 3.85
C ILE A 98 -8.44 -10.78 3.96
N ALA A 99 -7.86 -11.60 4.83
CA ALA A 99 -6.43 -11.52 5.14
C ALA A 99 -5.57 -12.02 3.97
N MET A 100 -4.63 -11.19 3.55
CA MET A 100 -3.56 -11.56 2.63
C MET A 100 -2.31 -11.91 3.45
N ALA A 101 -1.70 -10.94 4.13
CA ALA A 101 -0.54 -11.14 5.00
C ALA A 101 -0.82 -10.47 6.35
N SER A 102 -1.24 -11.27 7.33
CA SER A 102 -1.80 -10.79 8.60
C SER A 102 -0.85 -9.88 9.39
N SER A 103 0.47 -10.04 9.24
CA SER A 103 1.44 -9.22 9.96
C SER A 103 1.72 -7.87 9.28
N MET A 104 1.08 -7.60 8.13
CA MET A 104 1.34 -6.39 7.33
C MET A 104 0.08 -5.69 6.83
N ASP A 105 -1.03 -6.40 6.65
CA ASP A 105 -2.27 -5.84 6.08
C ASP A 105 -2.78 -4.64 6.88
N LYS A 106 -3.14 -3.57 6.18
CA LYS A 106 -3.71 -2.33 6.73
C LYS A 106 -4.82 -1.81 5.82
N ILE A 107 -5.68 -0.96 6.36
CA ILE A 107 -6.74 -0.29 5.58
C ILE A 107 -6.46 1.21 5.66
N GLY A 108 -6.50 1.88 4.50
CA GLY A 108 -6.22 3.30 4.43
C GLY A 108 -7.12 4.08 3.47
N PRO A 109 -7.22 5.40 3.69
CA PRO A 109 -7.97 6.30 2.82
C PRO A 109 -7.30 6.55 1.46
N LEU A 110 -8.13 6.75 0.45
CA LEU A 110 -7.79 7.27 -0.88
C LEU A 110 -8.70 8.48 -1.12
N THR A 111 -8.10 9.65 -1.36
CA THR A 111 -8.84 10.94 -1.40
C THR A 111 -8.17 11.92 -2.37
N LYS A 112 -8.85 13.02 -2.70
CA LYS A 112 -8.27 14.09 -3.55
C LYS A 112 -7.25 14.94 -2.78
N THR A 113 -7.46 15.13 -1.48
CA THR A 113 -6.62 16.04 -0.67
C THR A 113 -6.13 15.32 0.59
N VAL A 114 -5.05 15.84 1.16
CA VAL A 114 -4.52 15.35 2.44
C VAL A 114 -5.51 15.64 3.58
N GLU A 115 -6.24 16.75 3.49
CA GLU A 115 -7.26 17.10 4.50
C GLU A 115 -8.39 16.04 4.52
N ASP A 116 -8.86 15.61 3.35
CA ASP A 116 -9.87 14.55 3.25
C ASP A 116 -9.35 13.20 3.78
N ALA A 117 -8.07 12.90 3.52
CA ALA A 117 -7.45 11.69 4.06
C ALA A 117 -7.40 11.74 5.60
N ALA A 118 -7.06 12.89 6.16
CA ALA A 118 -7.04 13.12 7.61
C ALA A 118 -8.45 12.98 8.21
N LEU A 119 -9.45 13.58 7.55
CA LEU A 119 -10.85 13.49 7.98
C LEU A 119 -11.33 12.03 8.01
N LEU A 120 -11.04 11.29 6.95
CA LEU A 120 -11.45 9.89 6.85
C LEU A 120 -10.71 9.03 7.89
N PHE A 121 -9.38 9.20 8.01
CA PHE A 121 -8.54 8.49 8.97
C PHE A 121 -9.02 8.74 10.42
N ARG A 122 -9.27 10.00 10.78
CA ARG A 122 -9.78 10.42 12.09
C ARG A 122 -11.02 9.61 12.50
N ASN A 123 -11.85 9.23 11.52
CA ASN A 123 -13.14 8.57 11.80
C ASN A 123 -13.03 7.04 11.77
N ILE A 124 -11.98 6.45 11.17
CA ILE A 124 -11.85 4.98 11.09
C ILE A 124 -10.85 4.40 12.11
N THR A 125 -9.98 5.23 12.68
CA THR A 125 -8.93 4.79 13.63
C THR A 125 -9.51 4.35 14.97
N GLY A 126 -8.74 3.54 15.71
CA GLY A 126 -9.00 3.14 17.09
C GLY A 126 -9.33 1.66 17.26
N HIS A 127 -9.37 1.26 18.51
CA HIS A 127 -9.53 -0.13 18.93
C HIS A 127 -10.86 -0.75 18.47
N ASP A 128 -10.79 -2.03 18.15
CA ASP A 128 -11.93 -2.88 17.79
C ASP A 128 -11.71 -4.25 18.43
N PRO A 129 -12.60 -4.68 19.34
CA PRO A 129 -12.43 -5.99 20.01
C PRO A 129 -12.47 -7.18 19.03
N MET A 130 -12.93 -6.97 17.78
CA MET A 130 -12.95 -8.01 16.76
C MET A 130 -11.61 -8.13 16.01
N ASP A 131 -10.62 -7.26 16.30
CA ASP A 131 -9.28 -7.34 15.74
C ASP A 131 -8.25 -7.18 16.87
N ALA A 132 -7.66 -8.28 17.28
CA ALA A 132 -6.70 -8.34 18.39
C ALA A 132 -5.43 -7.50 18.14
N THR A 133 -5.18 -7.10 16.90
CA THR A 133 -4.02 -6.24 16.56
C THR A 133 -4.35 -4.77 16.63
N SER A 134 -5.64 -4.40 16.70
CA SER A 134 -6.03 -3.00 16.76
C SER A 134 -5.73 -2.40 18.14
N VAL A 135 -5.31 -1.13 18.14
CA VAL A 135 -4.92 -0.42 19.37
C VAL A 135 -5.85 0.78 19.61
N PRO A 136 -5.96 1.24 20.87
CA PRO A 136 -6.67 2.51 21.14
C PRO A 136 -6.07 3.65 20.32
N SER A 137 -6.88 4.61 19.97
CA SER A 137 -6.40 5.79 19.24
C SER A 137 -5.45 6.61 20.14
N HIS A 138 -4.26 6.87 19.65
CA HIS A 138 -3.24 7.68 20.31
C HIS A 138 -3.17 9.10 19.77
N TYR A 139 -4.10 9.44 18.85
CA TYR A 139 -4.04 10.70 18.11
C TYR A 139 -4.81 11.80 18.81
N ASN A 140 -4.25 12.99 18.84
CA ASN A 140 -5.01 14.20 19.08
C ASN A 140 -5.88 14.43 17.83
N ARG A 141 -7.19 14.25 17.98
CA ARG A 141 -8.14 14.29 16.86
C ARG A 141 -8.18 15.64 16.16
N ASP A 142 -7.88 16.71 16.89
CA ASP A 142 -7.85 18.05 16.32
C ASP A 142 -6.56 18.28 15.52
N GLU A 143 -5.42 17.78 15.99
CA GLU A 143 -4.14 17.89 15.25
C GLU A 143 -4.12 17.10 13.94
N LEU A 144 -4.96 16.09 13.79
CA LEU A 144 -5.07 15.38 12.50
C LEU A 144 -5.59 16.32 11.39
N LEU A 145 -6.41 17.30 11.75
CA LEU A 145 -6.99 18.27 10.77
C LEU A 145 -6.33 19.65 10.84
N ASN A 146 -5.84 20.04 12.00
CA ASN A 146 -5.34 21.38 12.28
C ASN A 146 -3.93 21.31 12.89
N PHE A 147 -2.99 20.75 12.12
CA PHE A 147 -1.61 20.60 12.61
C PHE A 147 -0.95 21.99 12.73
N PRO A 148 -0.30 22.30 13.87
CA PRO A 148 0.28 23.64 14.07
C PRO A 148 1.39 23.96 13.06
N HIS A 149 1.28 25.05 12.34
CA HIS A 149 2.25 25.49 11.32
C HIS A 149 3.67 25.70 11.91
N GLU A 150 3.75 26.20 13.14
CA GLU A 150 5.05 26.39 13.81
C GLU A 150 5.80 25.08 14.03
N LYS A 151 5.08 23.98 14.27
CA LYS A 151 5.70 22.64 14.38
C LYS A 151 6.31 22.20 13.04
N ILE A 152 5.66 22.54 11.92
CA ILE A 152 6.14 22.16 10.57
C ILE A 152 7.52 22.77 10.30
N ARG A 153 7.69 24.05 10.65
CA ARG A 153 8.95 24.76 10.42
C ARG A 153 10.12 24.24 11.26
N THR A 154 9.83 23.54 12.35
CA THR A 154 10.89 22.95 13.18
C THR A 154 11.23 21.52 12.80
N MET A 155 10.51 20.94 11.83
CA MET A 155 10.73 19.58 11.38
C MET A 155 12.05 19.44 10.61
N THR A 156 12.64 18.24 10.71
CA THR A 156 13.75 17.81 9.87
C THR A 156 13.25 16.67 8.97
N ILE A 157 13.43 16.83 7.67
CA ILE A 157 13.08 15.81 6.67
C ILE A 157 14.33 15.03 6.29
N GLY A 158 14.28 13.71 6.41
CA GLY A 158 15.36 12.79 6.03
C GLY A 158 15.22 12.30 4.60
N LEU A 159 16.32 12.32 3.86
CA LEU A 159 16.41 11.75 2.49
C LEU A 159 17.29 10.51 2.55
N PRO A 160 16.72 9.29 2.43
CA PRO A 160 17.54 8.06 2.45
C PRO A 160 18.38 7.96 1.18
N LYS A 161 19.69 8.00 1.30
CA LYS A 161 20.61 7.93 0.14
C LYS A 161 20.37 6.69 -0.72
N GLU A 162 19.93 5.58 -0.10
CA GLU A 162 19.67 4.32 -0.81
C GLU A 162 18.51 4.43 -1.80
N TYR A 163 17.53 5.30 -1.53
CA TYR A 163 16.36 5.46 -2.39
C TYR A 163 16.68 6.35 -3.60
N PHE A 164 17.64 7.25 -3.46
CA PHE A 164 18.06 8.18 -4.52
C PHE A 164 19.25 7.64 -5.35
N ALA A 165 19.88 6.55 -4.89
CA ALA A 165 20.93 5.85 -5.66
C ALA A 165 20.34 4.85 -6.68
N THR A 166 19.04 4.60 -6.63
CA THR A 166 18.33 3.73 -7.58
C THR A 166 18.16 4.47 -8.91
N ASN A 167 18.09 3.73 -10.02
CA ASN A 167 17.83 4.32 -11.34
C ASN A 167 16.38 4.81 -11.39
N LEU A 168 16.16 6.07 -11.03
CA LEU A 168 14.87 6.73 -11.12
C LEU A 168 14.63 7.23 -12.54
N ASP A 169 13.38 7.23 -12.96
CA ASP A 169 12.95 7.98 -14.13
C ASP A 169 13.34 9.45 -13.92
N GLU A 170 13.94 10.08 -14.93
CA GLU A 170 14.43 11.46 -14.84
C GLU A 170 13.32 12.45 -14.44
N LYS A 171 12.09 12.23 -14.92
CA LYS A 171 10.95 13.09 -14.56
C LYS A 171 10.63 12.99 -13.06
N ILE A 172 10.78 11.79 -12.50
CA ILE A 172 10.55 11.55 -11.06
C ILE A 172 11.63 12.26 -10.24
N ASP A 173 12.89 12.09 -10.65
CA ASP A 173 14.01 12.72 -9.97
C ASP A 173 13.83 14.25 -9.92
N GLN A 174 13.55 14.87 -11.07
CA GLN A 174 13.30 16.32 -11.18
C GLN A 174 12.09 16.77 -10.33
N ALA A 175 11.01 15.98 -10.33
CA ALA A 175 9.81 16.29 -9.56
C ALA A 175 10.09 16.26 -8.05
N ILE A 176 10.82 15.23 -7.58
CA ILE A 176 11.16 15.12 -6.15
C ILE A 176 12.15 16.24 -5.75
N ASP A 177 13.10 16.59 -6.61
CA ASP A 177 13.99 17.74 -6.39
C ASP A 177 13.18 19.04 -6.19
N SER A 178 12.12 19.23 -6.97
CA SER A 178 11.27 20.43 -6.82
C SER A 178 10.56 20.44 -5.46
N VAL A 179 10.12 19.28 -4.97
CA VAL A 179 9.50 19.13 -3.65
C VAL A 179 10.52 19.48 -2.55
N ILE A 180 11.75 18.94 -2.66
CA ILE A 180 12.83 19.20 -1.70
C ILE A 180 13.09 20.71 -1.62
N LYS A 181 13.27 21.36 -2.79
CA LYS A 181 13.50 22.82 -2.87
C LYS A 181 12.36 23.62 -2.27
N SER A 182 11.11 23.18 -2.45
CA SER A 182 9.94 23.82 -1.86
C SER A 182 10.02 23.80 -0.33
N PHE A 183 10.36 22.66 0.26
CA PHE A 183 10.52 22.53 1.71
C PHE A 183 11.70 23.35 2.24
N GLU A 184 12.86 23.34 1.53
CA GLU A 184 14.01 24.18 1.90
C GLU A 184 13.65 25.67 1.89
N SER A 185 12.94 26.11 0.86
CA SER A 185 12.49 27.52 0.71
C SER A 185 11.52 27.92 1.83
N ALA A 186 10.79 26.97 2.38
CA ALA A 186 9.91 27.16 3.55
C ALA A 186 10.66 27.17 4.89
N GLY A 187 11.99 26.95 4.86
CA GLY A 187 12.84 26.94 6.05
C GLY A 187 12.88 25.61 6.78
N ILE A 188 12.38 24.53 6.16
CA ILE A 188 12.40 23.17 6.76
C ILE A 188 13.78 22.56 6.53
N THR A 189 14.36 21.96 7.56
CA THR A 189 15.70 21.35 7.51
C THR A 189 15.65 20.04 6.72
N ILE A 190 16.55 19.90 5.74
CA ILE A 190 16.72 18.66 4.96
C ILE A 190 18.03 17.98 5.40
N LYS A 191 17.98 16.68 5.62
CA LYS A 191 19.15 15.90 6.07
C LYS A 191 19.25 14.59 5.30
N THR A 192 20.44 14.27 4.79
CA THR A 192 20.70 12.94 4.20
C THR A 192 20.84 11.92 5.32
N ILE A 193 20.16 10.80 5.20
CA ILE A 193 20.19 9.68 6.14
C ILE A 193 20.53 8.38 5.42
N SER A 194 20.76 7.30 6.16
CA SER A 194 21.05 5.99 5.59
C SER A 194 20.10 4.93 6.18
N LEU A 195 19.57 4.08 5.30
CA LEU A 195 18.74 2.93 5.64
C LEU A 195 19.35 1.67 4.99
N PRO A 196 20.51 1.21 5.49
CA PRO A 196 21.38 0.26 4.76
C PRO A 196 20.76 -1.12 4.49
N HIS A 197 19.77 -1.56 5.28
CA HIS A 197 19.14 -2.86 5.09
C HIS A 197 17.93 -2.81 4.14
N THR A 198 17.51 -1.62 3.68
CA THR A 198 16.33 -1.50 2.80
C THR A 198 16.54 -2.19 1.44
N LYS A 199 17.78 -2.36 1.00
CA LYS A 199 18.11 -3.12 -0.22
C LYS A 199 17.64 -4.58 -0.17
N TYR A 200 17.40 -5.13 1.03
CA TYR A 200 16.89 -6.50 1.21
C TYR A 200 15.37 -6.54 1.39
N ALA A 201 14.71 -5.40 1.51
CA ALA A 201 13.30 -5.34 1.93
C ALA A 201 12.36 -6.02 0.93
N LEU A 202 12.59 -5.82 -0.36
CA LEU A 202 11.73 -6.43 -1.40
C LEU A 202 11.82 -7.96 -1.33
N ALA A 203 13.03 -8.52 -1.27
CA ALA A 203 13.22 -9.96 -1.13
C ALA A 203 12.61 -10.50 0.17
N CYS A 204 12.81 -9.77 1.27
CA CYS A 204 12.23 -10.10 2.58
C CYS A 204 10.71 -10.17 2.51
N TYR A 205 10.08 -9.17 1.89
CA TYR A 205 8.63 -9.10 1.70
C TYR A 205 8.13 -10.31 0.90
N TYR A 206 8.82 -10.65 -0.22
CA TYR A 206 8.40 -11.76 -1.10
C TYR A 206 8.76 -13.15 -0.54
N ILE A 207 9.28 -13.22 0.69
CA ILE A 207 9.38 -14.46 1.47
C ILE A 207 8.28 -14.50 2.55
N ILE A 208 8.16 -13.43 3.33
CA ILE A 208 7.19 -13.39 4.45
C ILE A 208 5.75 -13.39 3.94
N MET A 209 5.45 -12.54 2.96
CA MET A 209 4.08 -12.37 2.46
C MET A 209 3.54 -13.68 1.86
N PRO A 210 4.24 -14.39 0.96
CA PRO A 210 3.69 -15.67 0.45
C PRO A 210 3.52 -16.72 1.55
N ALA A 211 4.42 -16.75 2.55
CA ALA A 211 4.26 -17.66 3.70
C ALA A 211 2.92 -17.42 4.40
N GLU A 212 2.60 -16.15 4.66
CA GLU A 212 1.32 -15.79 5.30
C GLU A 212 0.12 -16.01 4.37
N VAL A 213 0.27 -15.73 3.07
CA VAL A 213 -0.75 -16.01 2.04
C VAL A 213 -1.12 -17.49 2.04
N SER A 214 -0.13 -18.39 2.03
CA SER A 214 -0.38 -19.84 1.98
C SER A 214 -1.20 -20.29 3.20
N ALA A 215 -0.90 -19.74 4.37
CA ALA A 215 -1.64 -20.05 5.60
C ALA A 215 -3.05 -19.41 5.59
N ASN A 216 -3.16 -18.14 5.20
CA ASN A 216 -4.44 -17.42 5.21
C ASN A 216 -5.43 -17.97 4.18
N LEU A 217 -4.97 -18.24 2.95
CA LEU A 217 -5.87 -18.76 1.90
C LEU A 217 -6.17 -20.25 2.03
N ALA A 218 -5.50 -20.97 2.95
CA ALA A 218 -5.79 -22.39 3.23
C ALA A 218 -7.24 -22.59 3.70
N ARG A 219 -7.86 -21.56 4.30
CA ARG A 219 -9.25 -21.60 4.80
C ARG A 219 -10.31 -21.62 3.69
N TYR A 220 -9.95 -21.30 2.45
CA TYR A 220 -10.90 -21.17 1.34
C TYR A 220 -10.85 -22.42 0.46
N ASP A 221 -11.87 -23.27 0.59
CA ASP A 221 -12.00 -24.52 -0.17
C ASP A 221 -12.62 -24.34 -1.57
N GLY A 222 -13.39 -23.26 -1.76
CA GLY A 222 -14.06 -22.98 -3.02
C GLY A 222 -15.28 -23.86 -3.31
N ILE A 223 -15.78 -24.61 -2.34
CA ILE A 223 -16.88 -25.57 -2.57
C ILE A 223 -18.24 -24.85 -2.45
N ARG A 224 -18.47 -24.15 -1.33
CA ARG A 224 -19.79 -23.58 -1.03
C ARG A 224 -19.96 -22.16 -1.56
N TYR A 225 -18.94 -21.34 -1.44
CA TYR A 225 -19.06 -19.90 -1.68
C TYR A 225 -18.31 -19.39 -2.91
N ALA A 226 -17.71 -20.28 -3.69
CA ALA A 226 -17.00 -19.88 -4.90
C ALA A 226 -17.95 -19.32 -5.96
N ARG A 227 -17.48 -18.27 -6.66
CA ARG A 227 -18.18 -17.71 -7.82
C ARG A 227 -18.23 -18.70 -8.99
N ILE A 228 -17.09 -19.38 -9.21
CA ILE A 228 -16.98 -20.39 -10.25
C ILE A 228 -17.46 -21.72 -9.65
N LYS A 229 -18.65 -22.10 -10.01
CA LYS A 229 -19.13 -23.45 -9.72
C LYS A 229 -18.69 -24.35 -10.85
N SER A 230 -17.97 -25.41 -10.52
CA SER A 230 -17.63 -26.42 -11.51
C SER A 230 -18.93 -27.13 -11.92
N ALA A 231 -19.60 -26.62 -12.93
CA ALA A 231 -20.86 -27.18 -13.45
C ALA A 231 -20.70 -28.64 -13.88
N ASN A 232 -19.46 -29.11 -14.04
CA ASN A 232 -19.12 -30.42 -14.57
C ASN A 232 -18.39 -31.33 -13.58
N VAL A 233 -18.34 -30.97 -12.29
CA VAL A 233 -17.80 -31.90 -11.28
C VAL A 233 -18.97 -32.72 -10.72
N ASP A 234 -18.97 -34.02 -11.03
CA ASP A 234 -19.90 -34.96 -10.41
C ASP A 234 -19.57 -35.08 -8.92
N HIS A 235 -20.27 -34.28 -8.13
CA HIS A 235 -20.08 -34.24 -6.67
C HIS A 235 -20.44 -35.57 -5.98
N GLY A 236 -21.14 -36.49 -6.68
CA GLY A 236 -21.56 -37.76 -6.14
C GLY A 236 -20.45 -38.82 -6.06
N ASN A 237 -19.48 -38.75 -6.98
CA ASN A 237 -18.44 -39.80 -7.13
C ASN A 237 -17.01 -39.31 -6.96
N ILE A 238 -16.78 -38.02 -6.69
CA ILE A 238 -15.43 -37.46 -6.54
C ILE A 238 -14.93 -37.62 -5.09
N LYS A 239 -13.68 -38.06 -4.93
CA LYS A 239 -13.05 -38.13 -3.60
C LYS A 239 -12.82 -36.72 -3.06
N LEU A 240 -12.94 -36.53 -1.75
CA LEU A 240 -12.84 -35.22 -1.09
C LEU A 240 -11.55 -34.48 -1.47
N LYS A 241 -10.41 -35.15 -1.45
CA LYS A 241 -9.11 -34.55 -1.83
C LYS A 241 -9.15 -34.03 -3.28
N GLU A 242 -9.71 -34.80 -4.18
CA GLU A 242 -9.82 -34.43 -5.60
C GLU A 242 -10.75 -33.24 -5.77
N LEU A 243 -11.85 -33.19 -5.02
CA LEU A 243 -12.78 -32.04 -5.01
C LEU A 243 -12.05 -30.75 -4.59
N TYR A 244 -11.27 -30.80 -3.48
CA TYR A 244 -10.48 -29.64 -3.03
C TYR A 244 -9.49 -29.20 -4.11
N LEU A 245 -8.76 -30.11 -4.72
CA LEU A 245 -7.75 -29.81 -5.74
C LEU A 245 -8.41 -29.11 -6.95
N LYS A 246 -9.53 -29.66 -7.43
CA LYS A 246 -10.26 -29.09 -8.59
C LYS A 246 -10.83 -27.71 -8.26
N GLN A 247 -11.53 -27.58 -7.13
CA GLN A 247 -12.19 -26.32 -6.76
C GLN A 247 -11.18 -25.19 -6.53
N ARG A 248 -10.09 -25.47 -5.80
CA ARG A 248 -9.05 -24.46 -5.56
C ARG A 248 -8.29 -24.12 -6.85
N GLY A 249 -8.04 -25.12 -7.68
CA GLY A 249 -7.38 -24.94 -9.00
C GLY A 249 -8.19 -24.06 -9.94
N LEU A 250 -9.53 -24.19 -9.93
CA LEU A 250 -10.44 -23.38 -10.74
C LEU A 250 -10.69 -22.01 -10.13
N GLY A 251 -10.79 -21.96 -8.80
CA GLY A 251 -11.24 -20.77 -8.07
C GLY A 251 -10.16 -19.68 -7.90
N PHE A 252 -8.90 -20.07 -7.75
CA PHE A 252 -7.81 -19.11 -7.59
C PHE A 252 -7.18 -18.73 -8.92
N GLY A 253 -6.95 -17.44 -9.13
CA GLY A 253 -6.19 -16.93 -10.26
C GLY A 253 -4.70 -17.29 -10.19
N SER A 254 -3.99 -17.00 -11.27
CA SER A 254 -2.57 -17.39 -11.43
C SER A 254 -1.66 -16.80 -10.36
N GLU A 255 -1.83 -15.51 -10.02
CA GLU A 255 -0.98 -14.84 -9.03
C GLU A 255 -1.23 -15.38 -7.62
N ALA A 256 -2.50 -15.60 -7.24
CA ALA A 256 -2.84 -16.21 -5.95
C ALA A 256 -2.22 -17.62 -5.84
N LYS A 257 -2.34 -18.43 -6.90
CA LYS A 257 -1.71 -19.76 -6.93
C LYS A 257 -0.19 -19.70 -6.78
N ARG A 258 0.46 -18.77 -7.50
CA ARG A 258 1.93 -18.57 -7.41
C ARG A 258 2.34 -18.30 -5.97
N ARG A 259 1.66 -17.35 -5.28
CA ARG A 259 1.99 -16.97 -3.90
C ARG A 259 1.69 -18.09 -2.90
N ILE A 260 0.61 -18.86 -3.09
CA ILE A 260 0.31 -20.02 -2.25
C ILE A 260 1.43 -21.07 -2.37
N ILE A 261 1.87 -21.37 -3.60
CA ILE A 261 2.92 -22.36 -3.85
C ILE A 261 4.25 -21.90 -3.23
N LEU A 262 4.64 -20.65 -3.49
CA LEU A 262 5.87 -20.08 -2.90
C LEU A 262 5.83 -20.11 -1.38
N GLY A 263 4.71 -19.72 -0.78
CA GLY A 263 4.56 -19.72 0.68
C GLY A 263 4.63 -21.13 1.27
N THR A 264 3.99 -22.08 0.63
CA THR A 264 4.05 -23.50 1.04
C THR A 264 5.50 -24.00 1.00
N PHE A 265 6.25 -23.63 -0.05
CA PHE A 265 7.66 -23.98 -0.19
C PHE A 265 8.51 -23.39 0.94
N VAL A 266 8.41 -22.07 1.20
CA VAL A 266 9.24 -21.42 2.23
C VAL A 266 8.93 -21.92 3.65
N LEU A 267 7.72 -22.42 3.89
CA LEU A 267 7.32 -22.96 5.20
C LEU A 267 7.61 -24.45 5.34
N SER A 268 8.03 -25.13 4.28
CA SER A 268 8.24 -26.58 4.30
C SER A 268 9.52 -26.96 5.07
N SER A 269 9.55 -28.21 5.51
CA SER A 269 10.68 -28.77 6.27
C SER A 269 11.99 -28.60 5.47
N GLY A 270 13.03 -28.13 6.13
CA GLY A 270 14.33 -27.87 5.54
C GLY A 270 14.50 -26.47 4.93
N TYR A 271 13.40 -25.76 4.68
CA TYR A 271 13.45 -24.41 4.08
C TYR A 271 13.03 -23.30 5.04
N TYR A 272 12.26 -23.63 6.07
CA TYR A 272 11.74 -22.65 7.05
C TYR A 272 12.87 -21.82 7.68
N ASP A 273 13.92 -22.47 8.18
CA ASP A 273 15.05 -21.77 8.81
C ASP A 273 15.87 -20.98 7.79
N ALA A 274 16.07 -21.53 6.60
CA ALA A 274 16.87 -20.90 5.55
C ALA A 274 16.19 -19.67 4.95
N TYR A 275 14.86 -19.65 4.88
CA TYR A 275 14.11 -18.57 4.23
C TYR A 275 13.25 -17.76 5.21
N TYR A 276 12.22 -18.38 5.81
CA TYR A 276 11.23 -17.61 6.60
C TYR A 276 11.86 -16.99 7.85
N LYS A 277 12.58 -17.80 8.62
CA LYS A 277 13.25 -17.32 9.84
C LYS A 277 14.27 -16.22 9.52
N LYS A 278 15.08 -16.43 8.47
CA LYS A 278 16.06 -15.43 8.02
C LYS A 278 15.38 -14.14 7.57
N ALA A 279 14.27 -14.23 6.85
CA ALA A 279 13.49 -13.06 6.44
C ALA A 279 12.96 -12.28 7.64
N GLN A 280 12.49 -12.97 8.70
CA GLN A 280 12.06 -12.30 9.94
C GLN A 280 13.23 -11.57 10.63
N GLN A 281 14.44 -12.13 10.58
CA GLN A 281 15.65 -11.46 11.10
C GLN A 281 15.97 -10.20 10.27
N VAL A 282 15.88 -10.29 8.95
CA VAL A 282 16.10 -9.14 8.05
C VAL A 282 15.03 -8.08 8.29
N ARG A 283 13.77 -8.48 8.49
CA ARG A 283 12.67 -7.57 8.84
C ARG A 283 13.00 -6.74 10.08
N ALA A 284 13.58 -7.39 11.10
CA ALA A 284 14.00 -6.71 12.33
C ALA A 284 15.11 -5.68 12.07
N LEU A 285 16.06 -5.99 11.17
CA LEU A 285 17.13 -5.06 10.78
C LEU A 285 16.57 -3.85 10.02
N VAL A 286 15.62 -4.10 9.09
CA VAL A 286 14.95 -3.01 8.35
C VAL A 286 14.22 -2.08 9.34
N ARG A 287 13.50 -2.65 10.32
CA ARG A 287 12.82 -1.86 11.36
C ARG A 287 13.84 -1.01 12.14
N LYS A 288 14.97 -1.61 12.52
CA LYS A 288 16.03 -0.91 13.27
C LYS A 288 16.60 0.28 12.48
N ASP A 289 16.77 0.15 11.17
CA ASP A 289 17.22 1.29 10.34
C ASP A 289 16.31 2.52 10.54
N PHE A 290 15.00 2.30 10.50
CA PHE A 290 14.03 3.40 10.71
C PHE A 290 14.07 3.92 12.14
N GLU A 291 14.18 3.04 13.15
CA GLU A 291 14.27 3.44 14.55
C GLU A 291 15.49 4.35 14.79
N GLU A 292 16.62 4.04 14.16
CA GLU A 292 17.82 4.88 14.26
C GLU A 292 17.64 6.20 13.49
N ALA A 293 17.09 6.13 12.26
CA ALA A 293 16.87 7.34 11.45
C ALA A 293 15.92 8.33 12.15
N PHE A 294 14.84 7.85 12.77
CA PHE A 294 13.88 8.73 13.47
C PHE A 294 14.40 9.32 14.79
N LYS A 295 15.64 9.01 15.20
CA LYS A 295 16.32 9.76 16.26
C LYS A 295 16.90 11.07 15.74
N GLU A 296 17.06 11.20 14.43
CA GLU A 296 17.75 12.32 13.78
C GLU A 296 16.82 13.16 12.89
N VAL A 297 15.68 12.58 12.43
CA VAL A 297 14.73 13.25 11.55
C VAL A 297 13.29 12.96 11.99
N ASP A 298 12.38 13.86 11.65
CA ASP A 298 10.96 13.71 12.01
C ASP A 298 10.18 12.94 10.95
N VAL A 299 10.47 13.18 9.68
CA VAL A 299 9.76 12.61 8.52
C VAL A 299 10.80 12.16 7.50
N ILE A 300 10.53 11.08 6.80
CA ILE A 300 11.36 10.62 5.68
C ILE A 300 10.61 10.90 4.38
N LEU A 301 11.28 11.54 3.41
CA LEU A 301 10.76 11.83 2.08
C LEU A 301 11.43 10.90 1.06
N ALA A 302 10.63 10.37 0.15
CA ALA A 302 11.08 9.48 -0.92
C ALA A 302 10.12 9.57 -2.12
N PRO A 303 10.52 9.10 -3.31
CA PRO A 303 9.55 8.88 -4.40
C PRO A 303 8.57 7.79 -4.01
N THR A 304 7.34 7.84 -4.53
CA THR A 304 6.35 6.77 -4.32
C THR A 304 6.73 5.53 -5.15
N SER A 305 7.15 5.72 -6.39
CA SER A 305 7.52 4.65 -7.32
C SER A 305 8.75 5.08 -8.12
N PRO A 306 9.58 4.13 -8.58
CA PRO A 306 10.72 4.50 -9.43
C PRO A 306 10.32 4.83 -10.87
N THR A 307 9.08 4.54 -11.28
CA THR A 307 8.57 4.78 -12.64
C THR A 307 7.20 5.43 -12.61
N VAL A 308 6.84 6.13 -13.66
CA VAL A 308 5.47 6.58 -13.94
C VAL A 308 4.58 5.35 -14.28
N PRO A 309 3.24 5.52 -14.40
CA PRO A 309 2.39 4.43 -14.86
C PRO A 309 2.87 3.82 -16.18
N PHE A 310 2.88 2.49 -16.25
CA PHE A 310 3.33 1.72 -17.42
C PHE A 310 2.13 1.10 -18.13
N ALA A 311 2.36 0.59 -19.35
CA ALA A 311 1.28 0.05 -20.18
C ALA A 311 0.65 -1.22 -19.62
N ILE A 312 -0.64 -1.41 -19.85
CA ILE A 312 -1.34 -2.64 -19.50
C ILE A 312 -0.69 -3.80 -20.27
N GLY A 313 -0.38 -4.89 -19.58
CA GLY A 313 0.27 -6.07 -20.16
C GLY A 313 1.80 -6.01 -20.20
N GLU A 314 2.40 -4.83 -20.01
CA GLU A 314 3.86 -4.62 -20.16
C GLU A 314 4.68 -5.52 -19.23
N ARG A 315 4.23 -5.72 -18.00
CA ARG A 315 5.01 -6.45 -16.99
C ARG A 315 4.36 -7.77 -16.55
N THR A 316 3.30 -8.22 -17.22
CA THR A 316 2.58 -9.44 -16.82
C THR A 316 3.44 -10.70 -16.98
N ALA A 317 4.38 -10.71 -17.93
CA ALA A 317 5.29 -11.84 -18.15
C ALA A 317 6.52 -11.81 -17.23
N ASP A 318 6.76 -10.72 -16.51
CA ASP A 318 7.93 -10.54 -15.63
C ASP A 318 7.48 -10.13 -14.23
N PRO A 319 7.21 -11.08 -13.34
CA PRO A 319 6.79 -10.74 -11.96
C PRO A 319 7.80 -9.87 -11.21
N LEU A 320 9.10 -10.02 -11.48
CA LEU A 320 10.12 -9.22 -10.79
C LEU A 320 10.02 -7.73 -11.20
N ALA A 321 9.85 -7.45 -12.49
CA ALA A 321 9.65 -6.08 -12.96
C ALA A 321 8.39 -5.45 -12.36
N MET A 322 7.33 -6.24 -12.18
CA MET A 322 6.11 -5.79 -11.50
C MET A 322 6.40 -5.46 -10.03
N TYR A 323 7.11 -6.35 -9.33
CA TYR A 323 7.42 -6.20 -7.91
C TYR A 323 8.32 -4.99 -7.62
N LEU A 324 9.21 -4.64 -8.55
CA LEU A 324 10.11 -3.49 -8.40
C LEU A 324 9.34 -2.15 -8.35
N ALA A 325 8.12 -2.09 -8.85
CA ALA A 325 7.29 -0.88 -8.74
C ALA A 325 7.01 -0.49 -7.28
N ASP A 326 7.09 -1.45 -6.34
CA ASP A 326 6.82 -1.24 -4.91
C ASP A 326 8.10 -1.11 -4.06
N ILE A 327 9.27 -0.97 -4.68
CA ILE A 327 10.57 -1.08 -3.98
C ILE A 327 10.71 -0.07 -2.82
N PHE A 328 10.21 1.16 -2.97
CA PHE A 328 10.32 2.21 -1.96
C PHE A 328 9.31 2.06 -0.81
N MET A 329 8.26 1.28 -1.03
CA MET A 329 7.20 1.08 -0.04
C MET A 329 7.42 -0.15 0.84
N SER A 330 8.18 -1.14 0.33
CA SER A 330 8.44 -2.40 1.03
C SER A 330 9.09 -2.21 2.41
N PRO A 331 10.12 -1.34 2.56
CA PRO A 331 10.76 -1.20 3.87
C PRO A 331 9.80 -0.69 4.96
N SER A 332 9.05 0.37 4.68
CA SER A 332 8.12 0.95 5.67
C SER A 332 6.97 -0.02 6.00
N SER A 333 6.52 -0.80 5.02
CA SER A 333 5.47 -1.81 5.22
C SER A 333 5.95 -2.94 6.13
N LEU A 334 7.17 -3.45 5.90
CA LEU A 334 7.79 -4.47 6.76
C LEU A 334 7.95 -3.98 8.20
N ALA A 335 8.28 -2.70 8.37
CA ALA A 335 8.46 -2.07 9.68
C ALA A 335 7.14 -1.72 10.37
N GLY A 336 6.01 -1.79 9.65
CA GLY A 336 4.69 -1.45 10.21
C GLY A 336 4.42 0.04 10.32
N LEU A 337 5.22 0.87 9.64
CA LEU A 337 5.18 2.32 9.72
C LEU A 337 4.06 2.92 8.87
N PRO A 338 3.59 4.12 9.22
CA PRO A 338 2.68 4.85 8.35
C PRO A 338 3.43 5.50 7.20
N GLY A 339 2.70 5.80 6.12
CA GLY A 339 3.20 6.56 5.00
C GLY A 339 2.08 7.11 4.16
N ILE A 340 2.32 8.22 3.51
CA ILE A 340 1.33 8.87 2.64
C ILE A 340 1.97 9.13 1.28
N SER A 341 1.21 8.87 0.23
CA SER A 341 1.55 9.26 -1.14
C SER A 341 0.77 10.52 -1.47
N ILE A 342 1.46 11.55 -1.95
CA ILE A 342 0.87 12.86 -2.25
C ILE A 342 1.32 13.27 -3.65
N PRO A 343 0.42 13.74 -4.52
CA PRO A 343 0.81 14.20 -5.85
C PRO A 343 1.80 15.36 -5.78
N VAL A 344 2.86 15.29 -6.57
CA VAL A 344 3.73 16.45 -6.82
C VAL A 344 2.92 17.44 -7.65
N ARG A 345 3.02 18.71 -7.31
CA ARG A 345 2.29 19.76 -8.03
C ARG A 345 2.67 19.77 -9.50
N SER A 346 1.65 19.84 -10.34
CA SER A 346 1.81 19.94 -11.77
C SER A 346 1.28 21.30 -12.23
N SER A 347 2.01 21.96 -13.15
CA SER A 347 1.56 23.23 -13.75
C SER A 347 0.50 23.00 -14.82
N ALA A 348 0.24 21.75 -15.21
CA ALA A 348 -0.73 21.38 -16.25
C ALA A 348 -1.63 20.25 -15.74
N PRO A 349 -2.84 20.14 -16.26
CA PRO A 349 -3.70 18.98 -15.97
C PRO A 349 -3.04 17.67 -16.35
N TYR A 350 -3.35 16.60 -15.62
CA TYR A 350 -2.84 15.27 -15.95
C TYR A 350 -3.43 14.80 -17.30
N SER A 351 -2.60 14.15 -18.09
CA SER A 351 -2.91 13.68 -19.44
C SER A 351 -1.94 12.54 -19.78
N PRO A 352 -2.09 11.88 -20.94
CA PRO A 352 -1.11 10.87 -21.37
C PRO A 352 0.33 11.38 -21.45
N GLU A 353 0.53 12.67 -21.73
CA GLU A 353 1.86 13.30 -21.84
C GLU A 353 2.36 13.84 -20.48
N ASN A 354 1.46 13.97 -19.50
CA ASN A 354 1.73 14.55 -18.18
C ASN A 354 1.14 13.65 -17.09
N LEU A 355 1.71 12.47 -16.91
CA LEU A 355 1.23 11.49 -15.93
C LEU A 355 1.59 11.92 -14.50
N PRO A 356 0.78 11.56 -13.47
CA PRO A 356 1.05 11.92 -12.08
C PRO A 356 2.38 11.35 -11.56
N ILE A 357 3.03 12.17 -10.77
CA ILE A 357 4.20 11.73 -9.99
C ILE A 357 3.89 11.98 -8.50
N UNK A 358 4.15 11.15 -7.57
CA UNK A 358 3.85 11.26 -6.19
C UNK A 358 5.08 11.20 -5.33
N UNK A 359 5.20 11.84 -4.13
CA UNK A 359 6.11 11.80 -3.05
C UNK A 359 5.48 11.01 -1.94
N UNK A 360 6.16 10.17 -1.22
CA UNK A 360 5.74 9.41 -0.11
C UNK A 360 6.45 9.93 1.07
N UNK A 361 5.87 10.15 2.23
CA UNK A 361 6.42 10.54 3.45
C UNK A 361 6.18 9.42 4.39
N UNK A 362 7.19 8.94 5.13
CA UNK A 362 7.10 7.92 6.10
C UNK A 362 7.44 8.55 7.39
N UNK A 363 6.67 8.29 8.55
CA UNK A 363 6.81 8.81 9.86
C UNK A 363 7.04 7.67 10.84
N UNK A 364 7.19 7.84 12.13
CA UNK A 364 7.30 6.87 13.17
C UNK A 364 5.93 6.30 13.48
N UNK A 365 5.83 5.41 14.17
CA UNK A 365 4.63 4.75 14.48
C UNK A 365 3.71 5.67 15.24
N PHE A 366 2.47 5.78 14.85
CA PHE A 366 1.44 6.60 15.45
C PHE A 366 1.73 8.12 15.39
N ARG A 367 2.51 8.53 14.36
CA ARG A 367 2.79 9.95 14.12
C ARG A 367 2.14 10.42 12.80
N GLU A 368 0.98 9.89 12.46
CA GLU A 368 0.23 10.28 11.23
C GLU A 368 -0.11 11.76 11.20
N SER A 369 -0.31 12.41 12.36
CA SER A 369 -0.57 13.85 12.39
C SER A 369 0.59 14.65 11.77
N ASP A 370 1.83 14.19 11.93
CA ASP A 370 3.00 14.90 11.37
C ASP A 370 3.03 14.84 9.85
N ILE A 371 2.85 13.62 9.27
CA ILE A 371 2.87 13.49 7.80
C ILE A 371 1.61 14.11 7.16
N LEU A 372 0.48 14.04 7.83
CA LEU A 372 -0.75 14.73 7.38
C LEU A 372 -0.58 16.24 7.45
N GLY A 373 -0.02 16.75 8.55
CA GLY A 373 0.25 18.19 8.71
C GLY A 373 1.22 18.71 7.66
N LEU A 374 2.33 18.00 7.46
CA LEU A 374 3.33 18.38 6.44
C LEU A 374 2.72 18.31 5.02
N GLY A 375 1.90 17.27 4.77
CA GLY A 375 1.22 17.10 3.48
C GLY A 375 0.23 18.22 3.20
N GLN A 376 -0.61 18.58 4.20
CA GLN A 376 -1.54 19.73 4.08
C GLN A 376 -0.78 21.03 3.84
N TYR A 377 0.34 21.21 4.54
CA TYR A 377 1.20 22.38 4.33
C TYR A 377 1.70 22.43 2.88
N TYR A 378 2.23 21.32 2.38
CA TYR A 378 2.70 21.21 0.99
C TYR A 378 1.59 21.50 -0.01
N GLU A 379 0.38 20.99 0.19
CA GLU A 379 -0.75 21.22 -0.73
C GLU A 379 -1.16 22.71 -0.78
N LYS A 380 -0.99 23.44 0.32
CA LYS A 380 -1.47 24.84 0.47
C LYS A 380 -0.38 25.89 0.18
N SER A 381 0.91 25.53 0.18
CA SER A 381 2.06 26.44 -0.02
C SER A 381 2.43 26.70 -1.52
#